data_5fb400f696e37a42d2f23c10bc88006f
#
_entry.id   5fb400f696e37a42d2f23c10bc88006f
#
_cell.length_a   1.000
_cell.length_b   1.000
_cell.length_c   1.000
_cell.angle_alpha   90.00
_cell.angle_beta   90.00
_cell.angle_gamma   90.00
#
_symmetry.space_group_name_H-M   'P 1'
#
loop_
_entity.id
_entity.type
_entity.pdbx_description
1 polymer ?
#
loop_
_entity_poly.entity_id
_entity_poly.type
_entity_poly.pdbx_seq_one_letter_code
_entity_poly.pdbx_strand_id
1 'polypeptide(L)' 'MKAAELRTLSVEALEGKLKELKEELFNLRFQHAINQLDNPHKMTEVKHDIARVMTVLQEMKKEEA' A
#
# COMPACT_ATOMS: atom_id res chain seq x y z
N MET A 1 2.18 -0.19 9.22
CA MET A 1 1.71 1.14 8.80
C MET A 1 0.38 1.44 9.48
N LYS A 2 0.31 2.55 10.18
CA LYS A 2 -0.91 2.92 10.92
C LYS A 2 -1.71 3.95 10.15
N ALA A 3 -3.05 3.83 10.19
CA ALA A 3 -3.93 4.76 9.50
C ALA A 3 -3.75 6.21 9.98
N ALA A 4 -3.49 6.39 11.28
CA ALA A 4 -3.25 7.73 11.84
C ALA A 4 -2.03 8.40 11.22
N GLU A 5 -0.98 7.65 10.94
CA GLU A 5 0.22 8.18 10.28
C GLU A 5 -0.08 8.58 8.84
N LEU A 6 -0.88 7.77 8.15
CA LEU A 6 -1.25 8.06 6.77
C LEU A 6 -2.07 9.32 6.64
N ARG A 7 -2.92 9.61 7.64
CA ARG A 7 -3.77 10.80 7.63
C ARG A 7 -3.00 12.10 7.78
N THR A 8 -1.75 12.04 8.24
CA THR A 8 -0.90 13.22 8.34
C THR A 8 -0.21 13.57 7.03
N LEU A 9 -0.27 12.68 6.04
CA LEU A 9 0.37 12.87 4.74
C LEU A 9 -0.55 13.58 3.76
N SER A 10 0.05 14.29 2.81
CA SER A 10 -0.72 14.92 1.73
C SER A 10 -1.22 13.85 0.75
N VAL A 11 -2.20 14.24 -0.10
CA VAL A 11 -2.71 13.34 -1.14
C VAL A 11 -1.59 12.89 -2.06
N GLU A 12 -0.70 13.81 -2.46
CA GLU A 12 0.42 13.49 -3.34
C GLU A 12 1.37 12.48 -2.69
N ALA A 13 1.67 12.65 -1.40
CA ALA A 13 2.53 11.73 -0.67
C ALA A 13 1.89 10.35 -0.57
N LEU A 14 0.57 10.29 -0.33
CA LEU A 14 -0.16 9.03 -0.27
C LEU A 14 -0.19 8.32 -1.62
N GLU A 15 -0.37 9.06 -2.71
CA GLU A 15 -0.36 8.48 -4.05
C GLU A 15 1.01 7.90 -4.39
N GLY A 16 2.09 8.60 -4.02
CA GLY A 16 3.45 8.09 -4.18
C GLY A 16 3.68 6.82 -3.39
N LYS A 17 3.21 6.80 -2.16
CA LYS A 17 3.31 5.63 -1.30
C LYS A 17 2.53 4.44 -1.87
N LEU A 18 1.35 4.70 -2.39
CA LEU A 18 0.52 3.68 -3.03
C LEU A 18 1.25 3.06 -4.23
N LYS A 19 1.87 3.90 -5.05
CA LYS A 19 2.64 3.42 -6.20
C LYS A 19 3.78 2.51 -5.76
N GLU A 20 4.54 2.92 -4.74
CA GLU A 20 5.64 2.12 -4.21
C GLU A 20 5.14 0.77 -3.68
N LEU A 21 4.04 0.77 -2.96
CA LEU A 21 3.46 -0.46 -2.43
C LEU A 21 3.00 -1.40 -3.53
N LYS A 22 2.41 -0.86 -4.60
CA LYS A 22 1.99 -1.67 -5.74
C LYS A 22 3.18 -2.32 -6.44
N GLU A 23 4.27 -1.57 -6.60
CA GLU A 23 5.50 -2.10 -7.19
C GLU A 23 6.09 -3.20 -6.30
N GLU A 24 6.10 -3.00 -4.99
CA GLU A 24 6.57 -4.00 -4.05
C GLU A 24 5.72 -5.27 -4.13
N LEU A 25 4.41 -5.13 -4.19
CA LEU A 25 3.52 -6.27 -4.31
C LEU A 25 3.77 -7.04 -5.62
N PHE A 26 3.98 -6.33 -6.71
CA PHE A 26 4.30 -6.94 -8.00
C PHE A 26 5.57 -7.78 -7.89
N ASN A 27 6.62 -7.22 -7.28
CA ASN A 27 7.88 -7.93 -7.11
C ASN A 27 7.71 -9.16 -6.22
N LEU A 28 6.93 -9.05 -5.15
CA LEU A 28 6.67 -10.17 -4.26
C LEU A 28 5.90 -11.29 -4.97
N ARG A 29 4.94 -10.94 -5.82
CA ARG A 29 4.19 -11.91 -6.61
C ARG A 29 5.11 -12.64 -7.59
N PHE A 30 6.03 -11.90 -8.19
CA PHE A 30 7.00 -12.50 -9.10
C PHE A 30 7.91 -13.48 -8.37
N GLN A 31 8.41 -13.10 -7.19
CA GLN A 31 9.24 -13.99 -6.36
C GLN A 31 8.47 -15.23 -5.94
N HIS A 32 7.20 -15.08 -5.60
CA HIS A 32 6.35 -16.22 -5.25
C HIS A 32 6.19 -17.18 -6.43
N ALA A 33 6.00 -16.64 -7.63
CA ALA A 33 5.81 -17.44 -8.83
C ALA A 33 7.02 -18.30 -9.17
N ILE A 34 8.22 -17.81 -8.85
CA ILE A 34 9.46 -18.57 -9.10
C ILE A 34 9.98 -19.28 -7.85
N ASN A 35 9.15 -19.40 -6.83
CA ASN A 35 9.45 -20.09 -5.57
C ASN A 35 10.66 -19.54 -4.81
N GLN A 36 10.90 -18.22 -4.92
CA GLN A 36 12.00 -17.56 -4.21
C GLN A 36 11.52 -16.65 -3.08
N LEU A 37 10.24 -16.72 -2.75
CA LEU A 37 9.69 -15.91 -1.67
C LEU A 37 9.79 -16.68 -0.35
N ASP A 38 10.60 -16.16 0.57
CA ASP A 38 10.85 -16.80 1.86
C ASP A 38 9.68 -16.62 2.83
N ASN A 39 8.94 -15.52 2.71
CA ASN A 39 7.87 -15.20 3.65
C ASN A 39 6.60 -14.73 2.91
N PRO A 40 5.62 -15.63 2.71
CA PRO A 40 4.37 -15.27 2.03
C PRO A 40 3.52 -14.25 2.80
N HIS A 41 3.73 -14.10 4.11
CA HIS A 41 3.01 -13.11 4.91
C HIS A 41 3.31 -11.68 4.47
N LYS A 42 4.48 -11.46 3.88
CA LYS A 42 4.86 -10.15 3.41
C LYS A 42 3.91 -9.64 2.31
N MET A 43 3.45 -10.53 1.44
CA MET A 43 2.46 -10.18 0.43
C MET A 43 1.16 -9.70 1.06
N THR A 44 0.71 -10.40 2.10
CA THR A 44 -0.51 -10.04 2.83
C THR A 44 -0.36 -8.68 3.51
N GLU A 45 0.78 -8.42 4.13
CA GLU A 45 1.07 -7.14 4.77
C GLU A 45 1.03 -6.00 3.76
N VAL A 46 1.66 -6.17 2.60
CA VAL A 46 1.68 -5.15 1.55
C VAL A 46 0.27 -4.90 1.04
N LYS A 47 -0.53 -5.94 0.84
CA LYS A 47 -1.93 -5.79 0.43
C LYS A 47 -2.73 -4.99 1.45
N HIS A 48 -2.54 -5.25 2.74
CA HIS A 48 -3.20 -4.50 3.80
C HIS A 48 -2.79 -3.04 3.80
N ASP A 49 -1.50 -2.77 3.59
CA ASP A 49 -1.00 -1.40 3.51
C ASP A 49 -1.59 -0.66 2.33
N ILE A 50 -1.68 -1.31 1.16
CA ILE A 50 -2.31 -0.74 -0.02
C ILE A 50 -3.77 -0.37 0.29
N ALA A 51 -4.50 -1.28 0.91
CA ALA A 51 -5.90 -1.04 1.27
C ALA A 51 -6.04 0.15 2.22
N ARG A 52 -5.16 0.27 3.21
CA ARG A 52 -5.16 1.39 4.15
C ARG A 52 -4.90 2.71 3.45
N VAL A 53 -3.89 2.76 2.59
CA VAL A 53 -3.57 3.97 1.84
C VAL A 53 -4.73 4.37 0.94
N MET A 54 -5.33 3.42 0.25
CA MET A 54 -6.49 3.68 -0.61
C MET A 54 -7.68 4.22 0.17
N THR A 55 -7.93 3.65 1.36
CA THR A 55 -9.02 4.09 2.22
C THR A 55 -8.80 5.53 2.68
N VAL A 56 -7.60 5.86 3.12
CA VAL A 56 -7.28 7.22 3.57
C VAL A 56 -7.37 8.21 2.41
N LEU A 57 -6.87 7.84 1.23
CA LEU A 57 -6.98 8.68 0.04
C LEU A 57 -8.45 8.97 -0.29
N GLN A 58 -9.28 7.94 -0.23
CA GLN A 58 -10.71 8.08 -0.51
C GLN A 58 -11.38 9.01 0.49
N GLU A 59 -11.05 8.88 1.77
CA GLU A 59 -11.56 9.77 2.81
C GLU A 59 -11.17 11.22 2.55
N MET A 60 -9.91 11.46 2.20
CA MET A 60 -9.41 12.81 1.94
C MET A 60 -10.06 13.42 0.70
N LYS A 61 -10.22 12.64 -0.36
CA LYS A 61 -10.91 13.13 -1.58
C LYS A 61 -12.38 13.44 -1.32
N LYS A 62 -13.01 12.65 -0.46
CA LYS A 62 -14.42 12.87 -0.10
C LYS A 62 -14.59 14.15 0.70
N GLU A 63 -13.64 14.46 1.58
CA GLU A 63 -13.67 15.71 2.37
C GLU A 63 -13.46 16.94 1.49
N GLU A 64 -12.66 16.81 0.42
CA GLU A 64 -12.43 17.90 -0.51
C GLU A 64 -13.62 18.19 -1.42
N ALA A 65 -14.46 17.20 -1.60
CA ALA A 65 -15.65 17.34 -2.43
C ALA A 65 -16.77 18.04 -1.65
#